data_decaf9a411b3e8d70c83a971881db7bc
#
_entry.id   decaf9a411b3e8d70c83a971881db7bc
#
_cell.length_a   1.000
_cell.length_b   1.000
_cell.length_c   1.000
_cell.angle_alpha   90.00
_cell.angle_beta   90.00
_cell.angle_gamma   90.00
#
_symmetry.space_group_name_H-M   'P 1'
#
loop_
_entity.id
_entity.type
_entity.pdbx_description
1 polymer ?
#
loop_
_entity_poly.entity_id
_entity_poly.type
_entity_poly.pdbx_seq_one_letter_code
_entity_poly.pdbx_strand_id
1 'polypeptide(L)'
;MHVIPVPCLRDNYAYLVVVDGRAAVVDPSEADPVLVAVEKAGVTLSEIWLTHHHWDHVGGIEGLVDELDIREVRGSAYDLAEGRIPRQTMALREGDTFSFEGHDVSIMEIPGHTLGAIAFVTEDNLFSGDTLFLGGCGRVFEGTMEMMSTSLARLRVLPNDTKVWCGHEYTVNNLRFAQTVEPENGAVGQALAEADETRSRGRFTVPGSIGRELETNPFLRFDLPEVAGSRDPVASFTAIRKAKDDF
;
A
#
# COMPACT_ATOMS: atom_id res chain seq x y z
N MET A 1 -8.62 6.03 -16.21
CA MET A 1 -8.76 5.75 -14.75
C MET A 1 -8.19 6.88 -13.91
N HIS A 2 -8.76 7.22 -12.75
CA HIS A 2 -8.11 8.12 -11.78
C HIS A 2 -8.36 7.62 -10.34
N VAL A 3 -7.43 7.96 -9.41
CA VAL A 3 -7.48 7.52 -8.02
C VAL A 3 -7.69 8.73 -7.12
N ILE A 4 -8.64 8.60 -6.17
CA ILE A 4 -8.97 9.64 -5.17
C ILE A 4 -8.60 9.08 -3.80
N PRO A 5 -7.61 9.63 -3.09
CA PRO A 5 -7.31 9.25 -1.72
C PRO A 5 -8.41 9.74 -0.77
N VAL A 6 -8.86 8.86 0.11
CA VAL A 6 -9.86 9.13 1.15
C VAL A 6 -9.18 8.93 2.51
N PRO A 7 -8.95 10.00 3.28
CA PRO A 7 -8.36 9.86 4.60
C PRO A 7 -9.37 9.22 5.55
N CYS A 8 -8.92 8.19 6.25
CA CYS A 8 -9.67 7.45 7.24
C CYS A 8 -8.89 7.39 8.55
N LEU A 9 -9.58 7.17 9.66
CA LEU A 9 -8.98 7.08 10.99
C LEU A 9 -8.02 8.24 11.28
N ARG A 10 -6.84 7.94 11.82
CA ARG A 10 -5.83 8.95 12.14
C ARG A 10 -4.88 9.22 10.97
N ASP A 11 -4.46 8.18 10.27
CA ASP A 11 -3.41 8.22 9.25
C ASP A 11 -3.60 7.20 8.13
N ASN A 12 -4.73 6.47 8.09
CA ASN A 12 -5.06 5.51 7.03
C ASN A 12 -5.54 6.20 5.76
N TYR A 13 -5.32 5.53 4.66
CA TYR A 13 -5.90 5.86 3.36
C TYR A 13 -6.75 4.73 2.82
N ALA A 14 -7.99 5.03 2.47
CA ALA A 14 -8.73 4.29 1.46
C ALA A 14 -8.57 4.99 0.10
N TYR A 15 -8.78 4.26 -1.01
CA TYR A 15 -8.65 4.83 -2.34
C TYR A 15 -9.88 4.51 -3.20
N LEU A 16 -10.54 5.54 -3.73
CA LEU A 16 -11.52 5.33 -4.78
C LEU A 16 -10.79 5.23 -6.13
N VAL A 17 -10.92 4.09 -6.79
CA VAL A 17 -10.46 3.84 -8.16
C VAL A 17 -11.63 4.10 -9.08
N VAL A 18 -11.60 5.21 -9.82
CA VAL A 18 -12.73 5.71 -10.60
C VAL A 18 -12.50 5.57 -12.10
N VAL A 19 -13.51 4.99 -12.78
CA VAL A 19 -13.59 4.85 -14.23
C VAL A 19 -15.02 5.17 -14.67
N ASP A 20 -15.22 6.14 -15.55
CA ASP A 20 -16.47 6.47 -16.21
C ASP A 20 -17.72 6.53 -15.28
N GLY A 21 -17.55 7.12 -14.09
CA GLY A 21 -18.63 7.26 -13.10
C GLY A 21 -18.88 6.03 -12.23
N ARG A 22 -18.09 4.97 -12.40
CA ARG A 22 -18.05 3.80 -11.52
C ARG A 22 -16.81 3.85 -10.63
N ALA A 23 -16.90 3.25 -9.45
CA ALA A 23 -15.78 3.18 -8.53
C ALA A 23 -15.64 1.80 -7.89
N ALA A 24 -14.39 1.41 -7.62
CA ALA A 24 -14.02 0.45 -6.58
C ALA A 24 -13.35 1.20 -5.43
N VAL A 25 -13.42 0.68 -4.21
CA VAL A 25 -12.65 1.21 -3.08
C VAL A 25 -11.61 0.20 -2.61
N VAL A 26 -10.37 0.67 -2.44
CA VAL A 26 -9.29 -0.13 -1.86
C VAL A 26 -9.19 0.20 -0.37
N ASP A 27 -9.14 -0.83 0.48
CA ASP A 27 -8.91 -0.77 1.93
C ASP A 27 -9.80 0.26 2.67
N PRO A 28 -11.13 0.12 2.64
CA PRO A 28 -12.03 1.05 3.33
C PRO A 28 -11.97 0.86 4.85
N SER A 29 -11.12 1.61 5.53
CA SER A 29 -10.97 1.58 6.99
C SER A 29 -12.27 1.93 7.73
N GLU A 30 -13.03 2.89 7.18
CA GLU A 30 -14.31 3.38 7.71
C GLU A 30 -15.31 3.58 6.56
N ALA A 31 -16.61 3.33 6.81
CA ALA A 31 -17.65 3.50 5.80
C ALA A 31 -17.95 4.99 5.53
N ASP A 32 -18.16 5.80 6.58
CA ASP A 32 -18.62 7.19 6.46
C ASP A 32 -17.71 8.07 5.58
N PRO A 33 -16.37 8.11 5.76
CA PRO A 33 -15.49 8.88 4.88
C PRO A 33 -15.57 8.44 3.42
N VAL A 34 -15.74 7.14 3.16
CA VAL A 34 -15.87 6.59 1.80
C VAL A 34 -17.21 7.00 1.19
N LEU A 35 -18.33 6.90 1.93
CA LEU A 35 -19.66 7.33 1.46
C LEU A 35 -19.66 8.81 1.08
N VAL A 36 -19.08 9.67 1.91
CA VAL A 36 -18.92 11.10 1.63
C VAL A 36 -18.08 11.35 0.37
N ALA A 37 -17.00 10.58 0.20
CA ALA A 37 -16.15 10.70 -0.99
C ALA A 37 -16.86 10.24 -2.27
N VAL A 38 -17.63 9.16 -2.22
CA VAL A 38 -18.46 8.63 -3.31
C VAL A 38 -19.50 9.66 -3.74
N GLU A 39 -20.24 10.24 -2.78
CA GLU A 39 -21.24 11.29 -3.04
C GLU A 39 -20.59 12.52 -3.68
N LYS A 40 -19.50 13.02 -3.09
CA LYS A 40 -18.75 14.18 -3.59
C LYS A 40 -18.19 13.98 -4.99
N ALA A 41 -17.72 12.77 -5.30
CA ALA A 41 -17.21 12.42 -6.63
C ALA A 41 -18.35 12.19 -7.65
N GLY A 42 -19.58 11.98 -7.22
CA GLY A 42 -20.73 11.68 -8.08
C GLY A 42 -20.60 10.33 -8.80
N VAL A 43 -20.01 9.33 -8.12
CA VAL A 43 -19.74 8.00 -8.69
C VAL A 43 -20.58 6.92 -8.04
N THR A 44 -20.71 5.77 -8.69
CA THR A 44 -21.34 4.57 -8.14
C THR A 44 -20.27 3.61 -7.68
N LEU A 45 -20.16 3.39 -6.36
CA LEU A 45 -19.28 2.38 -5.77
C LEU A 45 -19.90 0.99 -5.96
N SER A 46 -19.15 0.05 -6.52
CA SER A 46 -19.65 -1.29 -6.85
C SER A 46 -18.76 -2.44 -6.41
N GLU A 47 -17.52 -2.17 -6.04
CA GLU A 47 -16.55 -3.18 -5.62
C GLU A 47 -15.69 -2.69 -4.46
N ILE A 48 -15.26 -3.63 -3.62
CA ILE A 48 -14.29 -3.40 -2.54
C ILE A 48 -13.09 -4.32 -2.77
N TRP A 49 -11.88 -3.76 -2.73
CA TRP A 49 -10.63 -4.50 -2.91
C TRP A 49 -9.79 -4.40 -1.66
N LEU A 50 -9.37 -5.53 -1.09
CA LEU A 50 -8.64 -5.59 0.18
C LEU A 50 -7.22 -6.08 -0.06
N THR A 51 -6.24 -5.28 0.35
CA THR A 51 -4.83 -5.68 0.30
C THR A 51 -4.51 -6.72 1.37
N HIS A 52 -5.11 -6.63 2.55
CA HIS A 52 -4.96 -7.56 3.67
C HIS A 52 -6.08 -7.38 4.71
N HIS A 53 -6.11 -8.22 5.73
CA HIS A 53 -7.23 -8.37 6.65
C HIS A 53 -7.21 -7.49 7.90
N HIS A 54 -6.19 -6.66 8.15
CA HIS A 54 -6.14 -5.86 9.37
C HIS A 54 -7.37 -4.96 9.50
N TRP A 55 -7.85 -4.80 10.74
CA TRP A 55 -9.12 -4.13 11.05
C TRP A 55 -9.20 -2.71 10.49
N ASP A 56 -8.08 -2.01 10.47
CA ASP A 56 -7.96 -0.65 9.95
C ASP A 56 -7.87 -0.57 8.42
N HIS A 57 -8.06 -1.69 7.72
CA HIS A 57 -8.26 -1.78 6.26
C HIS A 57 -9.63 -2.35 5.91
N VAL A 58 -10.24 -3.12 6.81
CA VAL A 58 -11.52 -3.82 6.53
C VAL A 58 -12.71 -3.26 7.30
N GLY A 59 -12.48 -2.31 8.23
CA GLY A 59 -13.50 -1.83 9.18
C GLY A 59 -14.73 -1.19 8.56
N GLY A 60 -14.61 -0.61 7.36
CA GLY A 60 -15.72 0.02 6.63
C GLY A 60 -16.59 -0.93 5.82
N ILE A 61 -16.18 -2.20 5.63
CA ILE A 61 -16.85 -3.14 4.70
C ILE A 61 -18.33 -3.31 5.04
N GLU A 62 -18.65 -3.63 6.29
CA GLU A 62 -20.04 -3.91 6.70
C GLU A 62 -20.93 -2.69 6.42
N GLY A 63 -20.51 -1.49 6.81
CA GLY A 63 -21.28 -0.26 6.57
C GLY A 63 -21.46 0.03 5.08
N LEU A 64 -20.45 -0.20 4.25
CA LEU A 64 -20.57 0.01 2.81
C LEU A 64 -21.49 -1.01 2.13
N VAL A 65 -21.42 -2.29 2.54
CA VAL A 65 -22.27 -3.35 1.98
C VAL A 65 -23.74 -3.19 2.42
N ASP A 66 -23.98 -2.66 3.61
CA ASP A 66 -25.34 -2.43 4.10
C ASP A 66 -26.02 -1.20 3.44
N GLU A 67 -25.23 -0.18 3.04
CA GLU A 67 -25.74 1.07 2.45
C GLU A 67 -25.74 1.06 0.90
N LEU A 68 -24.87 0.27 0.27
CA LEU A 68 -24.66 0.30 -1.17
C LEU A 68 -24.81 -1.09 -1.81
N ASP A 69 -25.14 -1.12 -3.10
CA ASP A 69 -25.19 -2.35 -3.91
C ASP A 69 -23.77 -2.78 -4.33
N ILE A 70 -22.99 -3.28 -3.34
CA ILE A 70 -21.65 -3.80 -3.57
C ILE A 70 -21.75 -5.19 -4.21
N ARG A 71 -21.23 -5.31 -5.45
CA ARG A 71 -21.28 -6.57 -6.21
C ARG A 71 -20.24 -7.57 -5.74
N GLU A 72 -19.02 -7.10 -5.43
CA GLU A 72 -17.91 -7.96 -5.13
C GLU A 72 -17.01 -7.35 -4.05
N VAL A 73 -16.61 -8.19 -3.09
CA VAL A 73 -15.58 -7.92 -2.09
C VAL A 73 -14.42 -8.85 -2.38
N ARG A 74 -13.33 -8.29 -2.91
CA ARG A 74 -12.13 -9.01 -3.37
C ARG A 74 -11.04 -8.95 -2.33
N GLY A 75 -10.41 -10.07 -2.05
CA GLY A 75 -9.26 -10.18 -1.16
C GLY A 75 -8.48 -11.45 -1.45
N SER A 76 -7.40 -11.69 -0.73
CA SER A 76 -6.56 -12.86 -0.95
C SER A 76 -7.33 -14.17 -0.72
N ALA A 77 -6.95 -15.21 -1.45
CA ALA A 77 -7.48 -16.55 -1.23
C ALA A 77 -7.07 -17.10 0.15
N TYR A 78 -5.93 -16.65 0.69
CA TYR A 78 -5.49 -17.01 2.04
C TYR A 78 -6.46 -16.46 3.09
N ASP A 79 -6.78 -15.16 3.05
CA ASP A 79 -7.67 -14.54 4.03
C ASP A 79 -9.12 -15.06 3.92
N LEU A 80 -9.56 -15.39 2.69
CA LEU A 80 -10.87 -16.05 2.51
C LEU A 80 -10.90 -17.42 3.19
N ALA A 81 -9.87 -18.24 3.01
CA ALA A 81 -9.79 -19.57 3.62
C ALA A 81 -9.76 -19.52 5.14
N GLU A 82 -9.13 -18.47 5.70
CA GLU A 82 -9.05 -18.24 7.15
C GLU A 82 -10.25 -17.45 7.71
N GLY A 83 -11.16 -16.98 6.84
CA GLY A 83 -12.35 -16.21 7.25
C GLY A 83 -12.02 -14.84 7.86
N ARG A 84 -10.95 -14.17 7.41
CA ARG A 84 -10.40 -12.97 8.04
C ARG A 84 -11.00 -11.65 7.51
N ILE A 85 -11.44 -11.63 6.25
CA ILE A 85 -12.03 -10.45 5.63
C ILE A 85 -13.57 -10.57 5.67
N PRO A 86 -14.28 -9.63 6.32
CA PRO A 86 -15.75 -9.63 6.34
C PRO A 86 -16.33 -9.57 4.94
N ARG A 87 -17.43 -10.30 4.71
CA ARG A 87 -18.18 -10.26 3.43
C ARG A 87 -17.35 -10.58 2.17
N GLN A 88 -16.16 -11.13 2.27
CA GLN A 88 -15.35 -11.48 1.10
C GLN A 88 -16.08 -12.48 0.21
N THR A 89 -16.25 -12.13 -1.08
CA THR A 89 -16.93 -12.96 -2.09
C THR A 89 -15.97 -13.54 -3.11
N MET A 90 -14.83 -12.87 -3.37
CA MET A 90 -13.86 -13.24 -4.40
C MET A 90 -12.50 -13.51 -3.80
N ALA A 91 -11.91 -14.67 -4.16
CA ALA A 91 -10.58 -15.11 -3.76
C ALA A 91 -9.56 -14.80 -4.85
N LEU A 92 -8.51 -14.06 -4.53
CA LEU A 92 -7.43 -13.70 -5.48
C LEU A 92 -6.12 -14.35 -5.08
N ARG A 93 -5.31 -14.73 -6.08
CA ARG A 93 -4.01 -15.39 -5.94
C ARG A 93 -2.97 -14.70 -6.81
N GLU A 94 -1.72 -15.07 -6.62
CA GLU A 94 -0.60 -14.66 -7.48
C GLU A 94 -0.92 -14.85 -8.97
N GLY A 95 -0.74 -13.78 -9.74
CA GLY A 95 -0.90 -13.78 -11.18
C GLY A 95 -2.35 -13.75 -11.69
N ASP A 96 -3.34 -13.77 -10.80
CA ASP A 96 -4.72 -13.55 -11.20
C ASP A 96 -4.88 -12.16 -11.82
N THR A 97 -5.80 -12.06 -12.78
CA THR A 97 -6.19 -10.80 -13.41
C THR A 97 -7.71 -10.77 -13.52
N PHE A 98 -8.29 -9.62 -13.20
CA PHE A 98 -9.72 -9.36 -13.45
C PHE A 98 -9.88 -8.01 -14.15
N SER A 99 -11.03 -7.78 -14.76
CA SER A 99 -11.32 -6.50 -15.41
C SER A 99 -12.25 -5.66 -14.55
N PHE A 100 -11.87 -4.40 -14.30
CA PHE A 100 -12.71 -3.38 -13.70
C PHE A 100 -13.00 -2.29 -14.72
N GLU A 101 -14.27 -2.21 -15.17
CA GLU A 101 -14.75 -1.23 -16.16
C GLU A 101 -13.84 -1.15 -17.42
N GLY A 102 -13.36 -2.30 -17.91
CA GLY A 102 -12.52 -2.40 -19.10
C GLY A 102 -11.02 -2.24 -18.87
N HIS A 103 -10.58 -2.03 -17.63
CA HIS A 103 -9.16 -1.96 -17.24
C HIS A 103 -8.75 -3.24 -16.53
N ASP A 104 -7.62 -3.82 -16.93
CA ASP A 104 -7.09 -5.01 -16.28
C ASP A 104 -6.44 -4.67 -14.95
N VAL A 105 -6.76 -5.47 -13.93
CA VAL A 105 -6.19 -5.40 -12.58
C VAL A 105 -5.48 -6.72 -12.31
N SER A 106 -4.17 -6.67 -12.16
CA SER A 106 -3.32 -7.83 -11.87
C SER A 106 -3.00 -7.92 -10.38
N ILE A 107 -2.84 -9.14 -9.88
CA ILE A 107 -2.58 -9.42 -8.47
C ILE A 107 -1.15 -9.91 -8.29
N MET A 108 -0.48 -9.35 -7.28
CA MET A 108 0.79 -9.84 -6.77
C MET A 108 0.62 -10.24 -5.31
N GLU A 109 0.93 -11.50 -4.95
CA GLU A 109 1.06 -11.88 -3.55
C GLU A 109 2.34 -11.28 -2.98
N ILE A 110 2.22 -10.54 -1.89
CA ILE A 110 3.31 -9.78 -1.25
C ILE A 110 3.38 -10.07 0.27
N PRO A 111 3.49 -11.37 0.66
CA PRO A 111 3.46 -11.75 2.06
C PRO A 111 4.65 -11.15 2.84
N GLY A 112 4.41 -10.89 4.11
CA GLY A 112 5.42 -10.35 5.04
C GLY A 112 4.77 -9.62 6.19
N HIS A 113 4.08 -8.52 5.93
CA HIS A 113 3.27 -7.82 6.92
C HIS A 113 2.17 -8.74 7.45
N THR A 114 1.37 -9.31 6.56
CA THR A 114 0.50 -10.47 6.81
C THR A 114 0.85 -11.59 5.84
N LEU A 115 0.39 -12.82 6.09
CA LEU A 115 0.57 -13.94 5.17
C LEU A 115 -0.34 -13.85 3.95
N GLY A 116 -1.51 -13.21 4.10
CA GLY A 116 -2.48 -13.01 3.03
C GLY A 116 -2.31 -11.70 2.26
N ALA A 117 -1.23 -10.93 2.48
CA ALA A 117 -1.05 -9.64 1.82
C ALA A 117 -0.93 -9.78 0.29
N ILE A 118 -1.74 -8.98 -0.43
CA ILE A 118 -1.70 -8.86 -1.89
C ILE A 118 -1.60 -7.39 -2.30
N ALA A 119 -1.05 -7.15 -3.49
CA ALA A 119 -1.10 -5.86 -4.15
C ALA A 119 -1.99 -5.93 -5.39
N PHE A 120 -2.68 -4.81 -5.67
CA PHE A 120 -3.40 -4.60 -6.92
C PHE A 120 -2.56 -3.71 -7.83
N VAL A 121 -2.35 -4.15 -9.07
CA VAL A 121 -1.61 -3.40 -10.10
C VAL A 121 -2.53 -3.16 -11.28
N THR A 122 -2.77 -1.91 -11.62
CA THR A 122 -3.60 -1.53 -12.77
C THR A 122 -3.07 -0.27 -13.44
N GLU A 123 -2.85 -0.32 -14.76
CA GLU A 123 -2.17 0.73 -15.50
C GLU A 123 -0.82 1.10 -14.84
N ASP A 124 -0.65 2.37 -14.44
CA ASP A 124 0.51 2.90 -13.74
C ASP A 124 0.30 2.99 -12.20
N ASN A 125 -0.67 2.26 -11.63
CA ASN A 125 -1.01 2.33 -10.21
C ASN A 125 -0.73 1.01 -9.50
N LEU A 126 -0.06 1.09 -8.35
CA LEU A 126 0.20 0.01 -7.40
C LEU A 126 -0.46 0.35 -6.06
N PHE A 127 -1.40 -0.47 -5.60
CA PHE A 127 -1.96 -0.41 -4.26
C PHE A 127 -1.25 -1.47 -3.41
N SER A 128 -0.34 -1.04 -2.55
CA SER A 128 0.60 -1.91 -1.84
C SER A 128 0.20 -2.24 -0.40
N GLY A 129 -0.93 -1.67 0.08
CA GLY A 129 -1.33 -1.77 1.48
C GLY A 129 -0.18 -1.43 2.42
N ASP A 130 0.09 -2.33 3.36
CA ASP A 130 1.12 -2.18 4.38
C ASP A 130 2.41 -2.94 4.10
N THR A 131 2.64 -3.35 2.85
CA THR A 131 3.92 -3.96 2.45
C THR A 131 4.94 -2.89 2.09
N LEU A 132 4.65 -2.01 1.13
CA LEU A 132 5.51 -0.90 0.72
C LEU A 132 4.87 0.43 1.11
N PHE A 133 5.56 1.22 1.94
CA PHE A 133 5.22 2.61 2.23
C PHE A 133 6.18 3.56 1.53
N LEU A 134 5.80 4.83 1.40
CA LEU A 134 6.72 5.84 0.90
C LEU A 134 7.85 6.05 1.92
N GLY A 135 9.09 5.84 1.47
CA GLY A 135 10.30 5.88 2.28
C GLY A 135 10.42 4.74 3.31
N GLY A 136 9.59 3.70 3.24
CA GLY A 136 9.55 2.66 4.25
C GLY A 136 8.84 1.37 3.84
N CYS A 137 8.65 0.47 4.80
CA CYS A 137 7.84 -0.74 4.66
C CYS A 137 7.12 -1.07 5.98
N GLY A 138 6.11 -1.93 5.90
CA GLY A 138 5.37 -2.42 7.06
C GLY A 138 6.21 -3.24 8.04
N ARG A 139 5.68 -3.39 9.26
CA ARG A 139 6.20 -4.37 10.22
C ARG A 139 5.90 -5.77 9.75
N VAL A 140 6.75 -6.72 10.14
CA VAL A 140 6.55 -8.14 9.85
C VAL A 140 5.82 -8.77 11.04
N PHE A 141 4.49 -8.91 10.93
CA PHE A 141 3.68 -9.48 12.03
C PHE A 141 3.47 -10.98 11.88
N GLU A 142 3.15 -11.45 10.67
CA GLU A 142 2.80 -12.87 10.44
C GLU A 142 3.85 -13.59 9.60
N GLY A 143 4.45 -12.91 8.64
CA GLY A 143 5.46 -13.49 7.76
C GLY A 143 6.85 -13.53 8.37
N THR A 144 7.85 -13.70 7.50
CA THR A 144 9.27 -13.67 7.86
C THR A 144 9.96 -12.46 7.21
N MET A 145 11.14 -12.08 7.71
CA MET A 145 11.97 -11.05 7.08
C MET A 145 12.35 -11.41 5.63
N GLU A 146 12.55 -12.69 5.36
CA GLU A 146 12.80 -13.20 4.01
C GLU A 146 11.57 -13.01 3.09
N MET A 147 10.36 -13.33 3.56
CA MET A 147 9.13 -13.09 2.80
C MET A 147 8.96 -11.61 2.48
N MET A 148 9.09 -10.71 3.48
CA MET A 148 8.94 -9.27 3.27
C MET A 148 10.00 -8.73 2.31
N SER A 149 11.27 -9.07 2.48
CA SER A 149 12.34 -8.61 1.59
C SER A 149 12.14 -9.12 0.15
N THR A 150 11.65 -10.36 -0.02
CA THR A 150 11.31 -10.93 -1.33
C THR A 150 10.14 -10.18 -1.96
N SER A 151 9.08 -9.89 -1.21
CA SER A 151 7.93 -9.12 -1.67
C SER A 151 8.35 -7.72 -2.15
N LEU A 152 9.16 -7.03 -1.37
CA LEU A 152 9.70 -5.71 -1.74
C LEU A 152 10.62 -5.77 -2.96
N ALA A 153 11.46 -6.82 -3.07
CA ALA A 153 12.31 -7.03 -4.25
C ALA A 153 11.49 -7.27 -5.53
N ARG A 154 10.29 -7.83 -5.42
CA ARG A 154 9.35 -7.98 -6.56
C ARG A 154 8.67 -6.67 -6.91
N LEU A 155 8.28 -5.86 -5.93
CA LEU A 155 7.66 -4.56 -6.18
C LEU A 155 8.63 -3.56 -6.81
N ARG A 156 9.91 -3.55 -6.41
CA ARG A 156 10.91 -2.59 -6.91
C ARG A 156 11.27 -2.75 -8.40
N VAL A 157 10.90 -3.85 -9.05
CA VAL A 157 11.15 -4.06 -10.48
C VAL A 157 10.00 -3.59 -11.38
N LEU A 158 8.91 -3.09 -10.80
CA LEU A 158 7.86 -2.40 -11.55
C LEU A 158 8.43 -1.14 -12.24
N PRO A 159 7.80 -0.64 -13.30
CA PRO A 159 8.23 0.58 -13.99
C PRO A 159 8.42 1.76 -13.03
N ASN A 160 9.44 2.60 -13.25
CA ASN A 160 9.78 3.71 -12.36
C ASN A 160 8.65 4.74 -12.19
N ASP A 161 7.79 4.89 -13.19
CA ASP A 161 6.63 5.78 -13.19
C ASP A 161 5.38 5.17 -12.53
N THR A 162 5.45 3.91 -12.09
CA THR A 162 4.35 3.28 -11.33
C THR A 162 4.12 4.05 -10.05
N LYS A 163 2.90 4.55 -9.88
CA LYS A 163 2.44 5.29 -8.70
C LYS A 163 2.22 4.35 -7.54
N VAL A 164 2.73 4.70 -6.37
CA VAL A 164 2.60 3.91 -5.14
C VAL A 164 1.53 4.54 -4.24
N TRP A 165 0.46 3.77 -3.97
CA TRP A 165 -0.65 4.07 -3.09
C TRP A 165 -0.59 3.12 -1.90
N CYS A 166 -0.04 3.58 -0.78
CA CYS A 166 0.16 2.76 0.42
C CYS A 166 -0.91 3.01 1.48
N GLY A 167 -1.01 2.11 2.49
CA GLY A 167 -2.09 2.13 3.47
C GLY A 167 -2.09 3.32 4.43
N HIS A 168 -0.92 3.95 4.69
CA HIS A 168 -0.79 4.97 5.73
C HIS A 168 0.04 6.18 5.34
N GLU A 169 -0.22 7.31 6.01
CA GLU A 169 0.56 8.56 5.91
C GLU A 169 1.77 8.55 6.86
N TYR A 170 2.73 7.67 6.60
CA TYR A 170 3.95 7.53 7.39
C TYR A 170 5.18 8.18 6.74
N THR A 171 5.04 8.84 5.61
CA THR A 171 6.13 9.28 4.72
C THR A 171 7.19 10.11 5.44
N VAL A 172 6.78 11.13 6.21
CA VAL A 172 7.73 11.99 6.93
C VAL A 172 8.52 11.19 7.97
N ASN A 173 7.86 10.33 8.76
CA ASN A 173 8.54 9.50 9.76
C ASN A 173 9.47 8.47 9.11
N ASN A 174 9.04 7.88 7.99
CA ASN A 174 9.86 6.93 7.24
C ASN A 174 11.11 7.60 6.67
N LEU A 175 10.98 8.78 6.05
CA LEU A 175 12.11 9.50 5.47
C LEU A 175 13.09 10.02 6.54
N ARG A 176 12.60 10.40 7.73
CA ARG A 176 13.48 10.71 8.89
C ARG A 176 14.30 9.49 9.29
N PHE A 177 13.69 8.31 9.32
CA PHE A 177 14.44 7.08 9.56
C PHE A 177 15.42 6.79 8.41
N ALA A 178 14.97 6.89 7.13
CA ALA A 178 15.84 6.68 5.98
C ALA A 178 17.09 7.57 6.04
N GLN A 179 16.97 8.81 6.51
CA GLN A 179 18.10 9.72 6.70
C GLN A 179 19.10 9.21 7.76
N THR A 180 18.65 8.45 8.76
CA THR A 180 19.58 7.82 9.72
C THR A 180 20.34 6.64 9.12
N VAL A 181 19.74 5.94 8.15
CA VAL A 181 20.37 4.81 7.46
C VAL A 181 21.35 5.29 6.39
N GLU A 182 20.99 6.33 5.65
CA GLU A 182 21.76 6.89 4.54
C GLU A 182 21.96 8.41 4.72
N PRO A 183 22.76 8.88 5.69
CA PRO A 183 22.88 10.31 6.02
C PRO A 183 23.46 11.17 4.86
N GLU A 184 24.25 10.57 3.97
CA GLU A 184 24.84 11.25 2.81
C GLU A 184 23.98 11.17 1.55
N ASN A 185 22.81 10.49 1.59
CA ASN A 185 21.91 10.39 0.46
C ASN A 185 21.08 11.69 0.29
N GLY A 186 21.53 12.57 -0.61
CA GLY A 186 20.85 13.84 -0.87
C GLY A 186 19.41 13.71 -1.35
N ALA A 187 19.06 12.60 -2.03
CA ALA A 187 17.68 12.34 -2.46
C ALA A 187 16.72 12.12 -1.28
N VAL A 188 17.19 11.46 -0.21
CA VAL A 188 16.42 11.29 1.04
C VAL A 188 16.16 12.65 1.69
N GLY A 189 17.19 13.51 1.80
CA GLY A 189 17.05 14.86 2.37
C GLY A 189 16.05 15.72 1.60
N GLN A 190 16.12 15.69 0.27
CA GLN A 190 15.18 16.40 -0.60
C GLN A 190 13.74 15.85 -0.42
N ALA A 191 13.57 14.53 -0.44
CA ALA A 191 12.26 13.89 -0.26
C ALA A 191 11.62 14.24 1.09
N LEU A 192 12.42 14.27 2.16
CA LEU A 192 11.95 14.66 3.49
C LEU A 192 11.46 16.12 3.51
N ALA A 193 12.22 17.04 2.92
CA ALA A 193 11.82 18.44 2.84
C ALA A 193 10.51 18.63 2.07
N GLU A 194 10.35 17.94 0.93
CA GLU A 194 9.13 17.95 0.11
C GLU A 194 7.92 17.36 0.86
N ALA A 195 8.14 16.27 1.61
CA ALA A 195 7.09 15.64 2.41
C ALA A 195 6.66 16.52 3.58
N ASP A 196 7.61 17.12 4.33
CA ASP A 196 7.32 18.09 5.41
C ASP A 196 6.54 19.30 4.88
N GLU A 197 6.94 19.87 3.72
CA GLU A 197 6.20 20.98 3.09
C GLU A 197 4.79 20.55 2.68
N THR A 198 4.63 19.37 2.07
CA THR A 198 3.33 18.83 1.67
C THR A 198 2.41 18.67 2.88
N ARG A 199 2.90 18.05 3.96
CA ARG A 199 2.13 17.84 5.20
C ARG A 199 1.83 19.14 5.93
N SER A 200 2.73 20.11 5.94
CA SER A 200 2.48 21.44 6.55
C SER A 200 1.31 22.19 5.90
N ARG A 201 1.02 21.89 4.64
CA ARG A 201 -0.13 22.42 3.88
C ARG A 201 -1.39 21.57 4.00
N GLY A 202 -1.41 20.54 4.85
CA GLY A 202 -2.52 19.61 5.02
C GLY A 202 -2.80 18.73 3.80
N ARG A 203 -1.80 18.56 2.89
CA ARG A 203 -1.93 17.72 1.70
C ARG A 203 -1.37 16.32 1.96
N PHE A 204 -1.79 15.36 1.14
CA PHE A 204 -1.35 13.98 1.18
C PHE A 204 0.02 13.84 0.48
N THR A 205 0.88 12.91 0.97
CA THR A 205 2.14 12.60 0.31
C THR A 205 1.97 11.57 -0.80
N VAL A 206 0.89 10.78 -0.76
CA VAL A 206 0.52 9.83 -1.83
C VAL A 206 -0.06 10.55 -3.05
N PRO A 207 0.20 10.03 -4.28
CA PRO A 207 1.05 8.90 -4.55
C PRO A 207 2.53 9.27 -4.57
N GLY A 208 3.37 8.28 -4.18
CA GLY A 208 4.77 8.30 -4.56
C GLY A 208 4.99 7.63 -5.93
N SER A 209 6.24 7.23 -6.24
CA SER A 209 6.54 6.41 -7.41
C SER A 209 7.64 5.40 -7.12
N ILE A 210 7.65 4.26 -7.83
CA ILE A 210 8.71 3.25 -7.69
C ILE A 210 10.09 3.88 -7.93
N GLY A 211 10.25 4.76 -8.92
CA GLY A 211 11.50 5.45 -9.16
C GLY A 211 11.98 6.26 -7.97
N ARG A 212 11.07 6.99 -7.29
CA ARG A 212 11.43 7.76 -6.09
C ARG A 212 11.81 6.83 -4.92
N GLU A 213 11.07 5.73 -4.76
CA GLU A 213 11.37 4.75 -3.73
C GLU A 213 12.73 4.05 -3.95
N LEU A 214 13.12 3.80 -5.19
CA LEU A 214 14.46 3.27 -5.53
C LEU A 214 15.59 4.23 -5.16
N GLU A 215 15.33 5.54 -5.11
CA GLU A 215 16.31 6.55 -4.72
C GLU A 215 16.38 6.78 -3.19
N THR A 216 15.28 6.56 -2.47
CA THR A 216 15.11 7.09 -1.10
C THR A 216 14.75 6.05 -0.06
N ASN A 217 14.18 4.89 -0.45
CA ASN A 217 13.65 3.92 0.49
C ASN A 217 14.70 2.87 0.85
N PRO A 218 15.25 2.83 2.08
CA PRO A 218 16.27 1.86 2.47
C PRO A 218 15.79 0.41 2.38
N PHE A 219 14.48 0.16 2.43
CA PHE A 219 13.88 -1.16 2.29
C PHE A 219 13.72 -1.63 0.83
N LEU A 220 13.96 -0.77 -0.16
CA LEU A 220 14.16 -1.17 -1.56
C LEU A 220 15.65 -1.16 -1.96
N ARG A 221 16.53 -0.67 -1.08
CA ARG A 221 17.96 -0.46 -1.29
C ARG A 221 18.83 -1.34 -0.39
N PHE A 222 18.24 -2.24 0.40
CA PHE A 222 18.90 -3.02 1.45
C PHE A 222 20.05 -3.91 0.98
N ASP A 223 20.14 -4.22 -0.32
CA ASP A 223 21.17 -5.02 -0.96
C ASP A 223 22.24 -4.19 -1.71
N LEU A 224 22.08 -2.87 -1.76
CA LEU A 224 23.08 -1.98 -2.35
C LEU A 224 24.29 -1.82 -1.41
N PRO A 225 25.53 -1.76 -1.93
CA PRO A 225 26.75 -1.71 -1.12
C PRO A 225 26.77 -0.57 -0.10
N GLU A 226 26.18 0.58 -0.44
CA GLU A 226 26.10 1.75 0.43
C GLU A 226 25.11 1.63 1.59
N VAL A 227 24.16 0.69 1.50
CA VAL A 227 23.10 0.47 2.51
C VAL A 227 23.30 -0.85 3.25
N ALA A 228 23.79 -1.86 2.52
CA ALA A 228 23.94 -3.23 3.01
C ALA A 228 24.96 -3.32 4.16
N GLY A 229 24.46 -3.62 5.36
CA GLY A 229 25.31 -3.94 6.51
C GLY A 229 25.88 -5.38 6.48
N SER A 230 25.48 -6.19 5.51
CA SER A 230 25.86 -7.60 5.33
C SER A 230 25.95 -7.96 3.84
N ARG A 231 26.71 -9.04 3.53
CA ARG A 231 26.67 -9.65 2.19
C ARG A 231 25.40 -10.46 1.93
N ASP A 232 24.67 -10.82 2.98
CA ASP A 232 23.37 -11.47 2.91
C ASP A 232 22.27 -10.40 2.88
N PRO A 233 21.53 -10.26 1.77
CA PRO A 233 20.45 -9.26 1.64
C PRO A 233 19.37 -9.39 2.71
N VAL A 234 18.99 -10.62 3.11
CA VAL A 234 17.97 -10.84 4.15
C VAL A 234 18.48 -10.38 5.52
N ALA A 235 19.76 -10.59 5.82
CA ALA A 235 20.37 -10.10 7.05
C ALA A 235 20.44 -8.56 7.06
N SER A 236 20.78 -7.93 5.93
CA SER A 236 20.77 -6.46 5.80
C SER A 236 19.37 -5.89 5.99
N PHE A 237 18.38 -6.43 5.29
CA PHE A 237 16.97 -6.05 5.47
C PHE A 237 16.53 -6.20 6.92
N THR A 238 16.85 -7.34 7.56
CA THR A 238 16.50 -7.63 8.96
C THR A 238 17.09 -6.59 9.92
N ALA A 239 18.33 -6.19 9.71
CA ALA A 239 18.98 -5.18 10.53
C ALA A 239 18.30 -3.81 10.41
N ILE A 240 17.97 -3.38 9.17
CA ILE A 240 17.29 -2.12 8.91
C ILE A 240 15.87 -2.14 9.50
N ARG A 241 15.12 -3.27 9.33
CA ARG A 241 13.75 -3.36 9.87
C ARG A 241 13.72 -3.30 11.40
N LYS A 242 14.64 -4.01 12.07
CA LYS A 242 14.79 -3.94 13.54
C LYS A 242 15.16 -2.52 14.00
N ALA A 243 16.10 -1.87 13.32
CA ALA A 243 16.45 -0.48 13.64
C ALA A 243 15.26 0.47 13.50
N LYS A 244 14.38 0.24 12.52
CA LYS A 244 13.13 1.02 12.35
C LYS A 244 12.10 0.69 13.43
N ASP A 245 12.06 -0.53 13.96
CA ASP A 245 11.13 -0.90 15.03
C ASP A 245 11.50 -0.21 16.36
N ASP A 246 12.79 0.10 16.54
CA ASP A 246 13.35 0.79 17.72
C ASP A 246 13.36 2.33 17.57
N PHE A 247 13.10 2.87 16.37
CA PHE A 247 13.08 4.29 16.03
C PHE A 247 11.74 4.96 16.39
#